data_dbf8660b6e65667548c34744fa502f20
#
_entry.id   dbf8660b6e65667548c34744fa502f20
#
_cell.length_a   1.000
_cell.length_b   1.000
_cell.length_c   1.000
_cell.angle_alpha   90.00
_cell.angle_beta   90.00
_cell.angle_gamma   90.00
#
_symmetry.space_group_name_H-M   'P 1'
#
loop_
_entity.id
_entity.type
_entity.pdbx_description
1 polymer ?
#
loop_
_entity_poly.entity_id
_entity_poly.type
_entity_poly.pdbx_seq_one_letter_code
_entity_poly.pdbx_strand_id
1 'polypeptide(L)'
;MQNLARSSSQPPPTLRSSAMLDDVERMMRSLSAGERMERTGVMVQEHLATGGKRIRARLSLCAMEALGGARSSAVGWAAAVELLHNATLIHDDIQDGDRVRRGQPTTWVRHGIAQAINAGDLLLMLPFLAVSHAPEDRRWRLCQLLAEGATRVVRGQVEELSMLSAESVSLEAWKRVVEGKTGCLFCLPVEGAAILVGDFAFVYADQI
;
A
#
# COMPACT_ATOMS: atom_id res chain seq x y z
N MET A 1 -51.63 16.62 3.23
CA MET A 1 -50.29 17.08 3.67
C MET A 1 -49.34 15.95 3.32
N GLN A 2 -48.69 16.06 2.14
CA GLN A 2 -47.73 15.05 1.65
C GLN A 2 -46.34 15.40 2.15
N ASN A 3 -45.75 14.48 2.91
CA ASN A 3 -44.38 14.55 3.40
C ASN A 3 -43.44 14.14 2.27
N LEU A 4 -42.84 15.11 1.58
CA LEU A 4 -41.76 14.89 0.62
C LEU A 4 -40.50 14.52 1.39
N ALA A 5 -40.20 13.21 1.44
CA ALA A 5 -38.92 12.67 1.87
C ALA A 5 -37.81 13.27 0.97
N ARG A 6 -36.93 14.07 1.57
CA ARG A 6 -35.72 14.56 0.91
C ARG A 6 -34.82 13.37 0.58
N SER A 7 -34.78 12.99 -0.69
CA SER A 7 -33.77 12.10 -1.24
C SER A 7 -32.40 12.75 -0.99
N SER A 8 -31.60 12.19 -0.09
CA SER A 8 -30.19 12.56 0.06
C SER A 8 -29.47 12.08 -1.20
N SER A 9 -29.27 12.98 -2.15
CA SER A 9 -28.50 12.73 -3.36
C SER A 9 -27.04 12.44 -2.96
N GLN A 10 -26.69 11.17 -2.96
CA GLN A 10 -25.28 10.77 -2.80
C GLN A 10 -24.51 11.26 -4.05
N PRO A 11 -23.30 11.84 -3.90
CA PRO A 11 -22.49 12.28 -5.02
C PRO A 11 -22.11 11.09 -5.91
N PRO A 12 -21.89 11.30 -7.21
CA PRO A 12 -21.52 10.24 -8.14
C PRO A 12 -20.25 9.50 -7.70
N PRO A 13 -20.08 8.21 -8.03
CA PRO A 13 -18.98 7.35 -7.57
C PRO A 13 -17.58 7.95 -7.77
N THR A 14 -17.36 8.66 -8.88
CA THR A 14 -16.08 9.31 -9.21
C THR A 14 -15.68 10.42 -8.24
N LEU A 15 -16.64 11.21 -7.75
CA LEU A 15 -16.39 12.26 -6.76
C LEU A 15 -16.13 11.68 -5.36
N ARG A 16 -16.78 10.57 -5.01
CA ARG A 16 -16.52 9.85 -3.76
C ARG A 16 -15.12 9.27 -3.71
N SER A 17 -14.69 8.62 -4.78
CA SER A 17 -13.36 8.03 -4.90
C SER A 17 -12.25 9.08 -4.79
N SER A 18 -12.43 10.27 -5.38
CA SER A 18 -11.48 11.38 -5.27
C SER A 18 -11.33 11.87 -3.83
N ALA A 19 -12.45 12.17 -3.15
CA ALA A 19 -12.43 12.66 -1.76
C ALA A 19 -11.85 11.61 -0.79
N MET A 20 -12.07 10.30 -1.03
CA MET A 20 -11.49 9.25 -0.22
C MET A 20 -9.98 9.12 -0.47
N LEU A 21 -9.51 9.36 -1.69
CA LEU A 21 -8.08 9.35 -1.98
C LEU A 21 -7.35 10.50 -1.26
N ASP A 22 -7.97 11.67 -1.16
CA ASP A 22 -7.42 12.78 -0.38
C ASP A 22 -7.33 12.44 1.12
N ASP A 23 -8.31 11.69 1.64
CA ASP A 23 -8.27 11.17 3.02
C ASP A 23 -7.12 10.17 3.20
N VAL A 24 -6.87 9.29 2.24
CA VAL A 24 -5.71 8.35 2.23
C VAL A 24 -4.40 9.11 2.25
N GLU A 25 -4.23 10.09 1.38
CA GLU A 25 -3.02 10.92 1.32
C GLU A 25 -2.80 11.68 2.64
N ARG A 26 -3.86 12.19 3.25
CA ARG A 26 -3.80 12.87 4.54
C ARG A 26 -3.37 11.91 5.65
N MET A 27 -3.94 10.71 5.68
CA MET A 27 -3.57 9.67 6.65
C MET A 27 -2.11 9.26 6.50
N MET A 28 -1.64 8.99 5.28
CA MET A 28 -0.24 8.64 5.03
C MET A 28 0.71 9.72 5.53
N ARG A 29 0.40 11.01 5.25
CA ARG A 29 1.19 12.14 5.74
C ARG A 29 1.15 12.26 7.26
N SER A 30 -0.01 12.11 7.88
CA SER A 30 -0.16 12.16 9.34
C SER A 30 0.66 11.08 10.04
N LEU A 31 0.58 9.84 9.56
CA LEU A 31 1.33 8.72 10.12
C LEU A 31 2.84 8.91 9.96
N SER A 32 3.30 9.45 8.83
CA SER A 32 4.73 9.69 8.61
C SER A 32 5.29 10.87 9.42
N ALA A 33 4.45 11.83 9.82
CA ALA A 33 4.86 12.95 10.66
C ALA A 33 5.10 12.53 12.12
N GLY A 34 4.37 11.50 12.60
CA GLY A 34 4.39 11.10 14.00
C GLY A 34 3.93 12.23 14.94
N GLU A 35 4.30 12.15 16.22
CA GLU A 35 4.00 13.20 17.20
C GLU A 35 4.87 14.44 17.00
N ARG A 36 6.08 14.27 16.49
CA ARG A 36 7.01 15.33 16.13
C ARG A 36 7.60 15.02 14.76
N MET A 37 7.66 16.04 13.89
CA MET A 37 8.28 15.90 12.57
C MET A 37 9.78 15.65 12.72
N GLU A 38 10.16 14.39 12.77
CA GLU A 38 11.55 13.96 12.83
C GLU A 38 12.15 13.88 11.42
N ARG A 39 13.48 13.83 11.34
CA ARG A 39 14.21 13.78 10.07
C ARG A 39 13.73 12.64 9.16
N THR A 40 13.45 11.46 9.71
CA THR A 40 12.97 10.30 8.96
C THR A 40 11.57 10.55 8.39
N GLY A 41 10.68 11.17 9.18
CA GLY A 41 9.35 11.58 8.70
C GLY A 41 9.41 12.58 7.55
N VAL A 42 10.34 13.54 7.59
CA VAL A 42 10.57 14.49 6.47
C VAL A 42 10.97 13.75 5.21
N MET A 43 11.93 12.83 5.27
CA MET A 43 12.38 12.03 4.11
C MET A 43 11.23 11.21 3.51
N VAL A 44 10.41 10.59 4.36
CA VAL A 44 9.22 9.84 3.92
C VAL A 44 8.22 10.77 3.23
N GLN A 45 7.96 11.95 3.81
CA GLN A 45 7.01 12.91 3.18
C GLN A 45 7.53 13.44 1.86
N GLU A 46 8.82 13.71 1.71
CA GLU A 46 9.44 14.08 0.43
C GLU A 46 9.27 12.97 -0.61
N HIS A 47 9.47 11.70 -0.23
CA HIS A 47 9.22 10.56 -1.11
C HIS A 47 7.74 10.48 -1.52
N LEU A 48 6.82 10.55 -0.58
CA LEU A 48 5.37 10.51 -0.86
C LEU A 48 4.91 11.67 -1.74
N ALA A 49 5.54 12.86 -1.58
CA ALA A 49 5.25 14.05 -2.39
C ALA A 49 5.69 13.93 -3.86
N THR A 50 6.55 12.96 -4.22
CA THR A 50 6.85 12.68 -5.63
C THR A 50 5.61 12.23 -6.41
N GLY A 51 4.52 11.95 -5.73
CA GLY A 51 3.22 11.62 -6.30
C GLY A 51 3.11 10.15 -6.73
N GLY A 52 2.29 9.92 -7.74
CA GLY A 52 1.98 8.60 -8.28
C GLY A 52 0.49 8.41 -8.51
N LYS A 53 0.14 7.36 -9.27
CA LYS A 53 -1.27 7.09 -9.62
C LYS A 53 -2.09 6.53 -8.46
N ARG A 54 -1.46 6.13 -7.35
CA ARG A 54 -2.08 5.51 -6.16
C ARG A 54 -3.00 4.33 -6.54
N ILE A 55 -2.54 3.48 -7.44
CA ILE A 55 -3.39 2.41 -8.02
C ILE A 55 -3.85 1.43 -6.93
N ARG A 56 -2.96 1.09 -5.98
CA ARG A 56 -3.27 0.13 -4.91
C ARG A 56 -4.28 0.70 -3.93
N ALA A 57 -4.11 1.96 -3.55
CA ALA A 57 -5.10 2.66 -2.73
C ALA A 57 -6.46 2.75 -3.44
N ARG A 58 -6.48 3.11 -4.72
CA ARG A 58 -7.71 3.15 -5.52
C ARG A 58 -8.38 1.78 -5.59
N LEU A 59 -7.62 0.70 -5.80
CA LEU A 59 -8.14 -0.66 -5.83
C LEU A 59 -8.74 -1.07 -4.49
N SER A 60 -8.08 -0.74 -3.36
CA SER A 60 -8.63 -0.94 -2.02
C SER A 60 -9.97 -0.21 -1.84
N LEU A 61 -10.02 1.07 -2.23
CA LEU A 61 -11.24 1.87 -2.10
C LEU A 61 -12.38 1.33 -2.96
N CYS A 62 -12.09 0.94 -4.21
CA CYS A 62 -13.08 0.35 -5.11
C CYS A 62 -13.60 -1.01 -4.60
N ALA A 63 -12.70 -1.87 -4.09
CA ALA A 63 -13.08 -3.15 -3.52
C ALA A 63 -13.97 -2.96 -2.28
N MET A 64 -13.60 -2.06 -1.37
CA MET A 64 -14.42 -1.74 -0.20
C MET A 64 -15.79 -1.17 -0.57
N GLU A 65 -15.87 -0.29 -1.57
CA GLU A 65 -17.14 0.25 -2.06
C GLU A 65 -18.02 -0.87 -2.66
N ALA A 66 -17.44 -1.73 -3.50
CA ALA A 66 -18.16 -2.85 -4.13
C ALA A 66 -18.69 -3.86 -3.10
N LEU A 67 -17.97 -4.06 -2.00
CA LEU A 67 -18.35 -4.98 -0.92
C LEU A 67 -19.21 -4.31 0.18
N GLY A 68 -19.56 -3.02 0.04
CA GLY A 68 -20.37 -2.30 1.04
C GLY A 68 -19.65 -1.98 2.34
N GLY A 69 -18.31 -1.93 2.32
CA GLY A 69 -17.49 -1.68 3.51
C GLY A 69 -17.55 -0.24 4.03
N ALA A 70 -17.23 -0.05 5.32
CA ALA A 70 -17.24 1.26 5.96
C ALA A 70 -16.10 2.16 5.45
N ARG A 71 -16.41 3.45 5.17
CA ARG A 71 -15.45 4.44 4.65
C ARG A 71 -14.19 4.58 5.51
N SER A 72 -14.33 4.63 6.83
CA SER A 72 -13.18 4.78 7.73
C SER A 72 -12.18 3.63 7.62
N SER A 73 -12.69 2.39 7.57
CA SER A 73 -11.88 1.19 7.40
C SER A 73 -11.26 1.12 6.00
N ALA A 74 -11.98 1.58 4.97
CA ALA A 74 -11.49 1.65 3.59
C ALA A 74 -10.25 2.56 3.48
N VAL A 75 -10.30 3.75 4.09
CA VAL A 75 -9.19 4.73 4.08
C VAL A 75 -7.97 4.15 4.80
N GLY A 76 -8.15 3.55 5.98
CA GLY A 76 -7.06 2.94 6.75
C GLY A 76 -6.36 1.82 5.99
N TRP A 77 -7.13 0.92 5.38
CA TRP A 77 -6.58 -0.17 4.59
C TRP A 77 -5.88 0.31 3.31
N ALA A 78 -6.48 1.24 2.57
CA ALA A 78 -5.89 1.83 1.38
C ALA A 78 -4.56 2.54 1.69
N ALA A 79 -4.49 3.26 2.82
CA ALA A 79 -3.25 3.87 3.29
C ALA A 79 -2.19 2.82 3.65
N ALA A 80 -2.56 1.74 4.34
CA ALA A 80 -1.66 0.66 4.70
C ALA A 80 -0.99 0.03 3.48
N VAL A 81 -1.77 -0.35 2.47
CA VAL A 81 -1.25 -0.97 1.25
C VAL A 81 -0.38 -0.02 0.44
N GLU A 82 -0.76 1.26 0.35
CA GLU A 82 0.03 2.25 -0.39
C GLU A 82 1.34 2.60 0.34
N LEU A 83 1.35 2.65 1.69
CA LEU A 83 2.56 2.83 2.49
C LEU A 83 3.53 1.66 2.30
N LEU A 84 3.04 0.42 2.37
CA LEU A 84 3.85 -0.78 2.11
C LEU A 84 4.49 -0.71 0.71
N HIS A 85 3.72 -0.36 -0.31
CA HIS A 85 4.27 -0.21 -1.65
C HIS A 85 5.34 0.89 -1.72
N ASN A 86 5.14 2.04 -1.07
CA ASN A 86 6.14 3.10 -1.09
C ASN A 86 7.42 2.72 -0.32
N ALA A 87 7.34 1.86 0.69
CA ALA A 87 8.51 1.27 1.34
C ALA A 87 9.35 0.46 0.34
N THR A 88 8.70 -0.41 -0.44
CA THR A 88 9.41 -1.21 -1.45
C THR A 88 10.09 -0.32 -2.49
N LEU A 89 9.46 0.79 -2.90
CA LEU A 89 10.06 1.70 -3.87
C LEU A 89 11.34 2.38 -3.38
N ILE A 90 11.42 2.73 -2.08
CA ILE A 90 12.66 3.33 -1.54
C ILE A 90 13.80 2.29 -1.52
N HIS A 91 13.51 1.05 -1.14
CA HIS A 91 14.50 -0.02 -1.12
C HIS A 91 14.91 -0.43 -2.55
N ASP A 92 13.94 -0.55 -3.46
CA ASP A 92 14.21 -0.83 -4.89
C ASP A 92 15.13 0.24 -5.50
N ASP A 93 14.87 1.54 -5.24
CA ASP A 93 15.71 2.64 -5.74
C ASP A 93 17.19 2.47 -5.35
N ILE A 94 17.45 1.97 -4.12
CA ILE A 94 18.82 1.73 -3.65
C ILE A 94 19.41 0.49 -4.35
N GLN A 95 18.65 -0.59 -4.41
CA GLN A 95 19.11 -1.89 -4.91
C GLN A 95 19.35 -1.87 -6.42
N ASP A 96 18.49 -1.14 -7.16
CA ASP A 96 18.58 -1.00 -8.60
C ASP A 96 19.53 0.15 -9.03
N GLY A 97 19.99 0.97 -8.06
CA GLY A 97 20.82 2.14 -8.32
C GLY A 97 20.07 3.29 -9.00
N ASP A 98 18.74 3.30 -8.91
CA ASP A 98 17.89 4.31 -9.54
C ASP A 98 18.11 5.68 -8.88
N ARG A 99 18.59 6.65 -9.68
CA ARG A 99 18.87 8.00 -9.19
C ARG A 99 17.67 8.95 -9.27
N VAL A 100 16.71 8.63 -10.12
CA VAL A 100 15.53 9.48 -10.40
C VAL A 100 14.26 8.62 -10.39
N ARG A 101 13.24 9.08 -9.66
CA ARG A 101 11.90 8.50 -9.64
C ARG A 101 10.86 9.58 -9.88
N ARG A 102 10.02 9.38 -10.90
CA ARG A 102 8.96 10.35 -11.29
C ARG A 102 9.50 11.77 -11.54
N GLY A 103 10.69 11.87 -12.13
CA GLY A 103 11.35 13.14 -12.43
C GLY A 103 11.99 13.84 -11.23
N GLN A 104 12.04 13.21 -10.05
CA GLN A 104 12.68 13.73 -8.84
C GLN A 104 13.85 12.83 -8.42
N PRO A 105 14.91 13.39 -7.81
CA PRO A 105 15.96 12.59 -7.20
C PRO A 105 15.38 11.62 -6.16
N THR A 106 15.88 10.38 -6.14
CA THR A 106 15.46 9.36 -5.17
C THR A 106 15.92 9.69 -3.75
N THR A 107 15.32 9.05 -2.76
CA THR A 107 15.62 9.31 -1.34
C THR A 107 17.10 9.08 -1.04
N TRP A 108 17.73 8.02 -1.60
CA TRP A 108 19.14 7.75 -1.37
C TRP A 108 20.09 8.77 -2.05
N VAL A 109 19.67 9.36 -3.16
CA VAL A 109 20.44 10.44 -3.82
C VAL A 109 20.41 11.72 -3.00
N ARG A 110 19.29 12.04 -2.34
CA ARG A 110 19.12 13.24 -1.52
C ARG A 110 19.77 13.11 -0.15
N HIS A 111 19.64 11.95 0.49
CA HIS A 111 19.96 11.79 1.93
C HIS A 111 21.03 10.74 2.22
N GLY A 112 21.52 10.04 1.19
CA GLY A 112 22.46 8.93 1.31
C GLY A 112 21.78 7.60 1.62
N ILE A 113 22.48 6.49 1.32
CA ILE A 113 21.95 5.12 1.41
C ILE A 113 21.44 4.78 2.81
N ALA A 114 22.25 5.05 3.86
CA ALA A 114 21.88 4.70 5.23
C ALA A 114 20.58 5.37 5.68
N GLN A 115 20.35 6.63 5.32
CA GLN A 115 19.12 7.34 5.66
C GLN A 115 17.92 6.88 4.82
N ALA A 116 18.15 6.51 3.57
CA ALA A 116 17.10 5.95 2.72
C ALA A 116 16.64 4.58 3.23
N ILE A 117 17.55 3.74 3.74
CA ILE A 117 17.18 2.49 4.42
C ILE A 117 16.26 2.79 5.62
N ASN A 118 16.64 3.71 6.50
CA ASN A 118 15.80 4.10 7.65
C ASN A 118 14.42 4.63 7.22
N ALA A 119 14.35 5.40 6.13
CA ALA A 119 13.07 5.90 5.61
C ALA A 119 12.19 4.76 5.05
N GLY A 120 12.78 3.78 4.35
CA GLY A 120 12.09 2.59 3.88
C GLY A 120 11.60 1.72 5.04
N ASP A 121 12.42 1.53 6.08
CA ASP A 121 12.06 0.75 7.27
C ASP A 121 10.91 1.42 8.04
N LEU A 122 10.93 2.75 8.20
CA LEU A 122 9.79 3.47 8.76
C LEU A 122 8.52 3.21 7.96
N LEU A 123 8.58 3.32 6.62
CA LEU A 123 7.43 3.04 5.75
C LEU A 123 6.93 1.60 5.84
N LEU A 124 7.79 0.62 6.17
CA LEU A 124 7.37 -0.76 6.42
C LEU A 124 6.57 -0.91 7.71
N MET A 125 6.77 -0.03 8.69
CA MET A 125 6.07 -0.09 9.99
C MET A 125 4.75 0.68 9.97
N LEU A 126 4.65 1.78 9.22
CA LEU A 126 3.45 2.63 9.18
C LEU A 126 2.16 1.91 8.73
N PRO A 127 2.16 0.88 7.85
CA PRO A 127 0.98 0.10 7.52
C PRO A 127 0.26 -0.50 8.74
N PHE A 128 1.02 -0.97 9.73
CA PHE A 128 0.46 -1.55 10.96
C PHE A 128 -0.24 -0.49 11.81
N LEU A 129 0.25 0.75 11.80
CA LEU A 129 -0.42 1.88 12.45
C LEU A 129 -1.70 2.28 11.69
N ALA A 130 -1.69 2.24 10.36
CA ALA A 130 -2.89 2.50 9.55
C ALA A 130 -3.99 1.47 9.81
N VAL A 131 -3.64 0.19 10.01
CA VAL A 131 -4.59 -0.90 10.35
C VAL A 131 -5.26 -0.68 11.71
N SER A 132 -4.67 0.10 12.63
CA SER A 132 -5.31 0.41 13.92
C SER A 132 -6.68 1.10 13.79
N HIS A 133 -6.96 1.70 12.63
CA HIS A 133 -8.28 2.28 12.29
C HIS A 133 -9.33 1.25 11.84
N ALA A 134 -8.94 -0.01 11.65
CA ALA A 134 -9.86 -1.10 11.34
C ALA A 134 -10.63 -1.59 12.59
N PRO A 135 -11.76 -2.29 12.41
CA PRO A 135 -12.44 -2.99 13.51
C PRO A 135 -11.49 -3.92 14.26
N GLU A 136 -11.58 -3.96 15.58
CA GLU A 136 -10.62 -4.65 16.44
C GLU A 136 -10.50 -6.15 16.12
N ASP A 137 -11.62 -6.80 15.86
CA ASP A 137 -11.71 -8.22 15.48
C ASP A 137 -11.07 -8.56 14.13
N ARG A 138 -10.74 -7.55 13.31
CA ARG A 138 -10.12 -7.71 11.98
C ARG A 138 -8.63 -7.36 11.97
N ARG A 139 -8.14 -6.57 12.94
CA ARG A 139 -6.77 -6.02 12.95
C ARG A 139 -5.71 -7.09 12.84
N TRP A 140 -5.82 -8.16 13.64
CA TRP A 140 -4.83 -9.23 13.61
C TRP A 140 -4.70 -9.86 12.23
N ARG A 141 -5.83 -10.19 11.59
CA ARG A 141 -5.83 -10.81 10.26
C ARG A 141 -5.27 -9.88 9.20
N LEU A 142 -5.55 -8.57 9.26
CA LEU A 142 -4.98 -7.57 8.36
C LEU A 142 -3.47 -7.41 8.57
N CYS A 143 -2.99 -7.40 9.80
CA CYS A 143 -1.57 -7.37 10.10
C CYS A 143 -0.85 -8.62 9.56
N GLN A 144 -1.45 -9.80 9.72
CA GLN A 144 -0.94 -11.04 9.17
C GLN A 144 -0.85 -10.96 7.64
N LEU A 145 -1.92 -10.52 6.98
CA LEU A 145 -1.96 -10.35 5.52
C LEU A 145 -0.88 -9.38 5.02
N LEU A 146 -0.67 -8.24 5.71
CA LEU A 146 0.41 -7.30 5.39
C LEU A 146 1.80 -7.95 5.52
N ALA A 147 2.03 -8.69 6.60
CA ALA A 147 3.31 -9.36 6.83
C ALA A 147 3.58 -10.45 5.79
N GLU A 148 2.57 -11.24 5.43
CA GLU A 148 2.64 -12.25 4.36
C GLU A 148 2.93 -11.61 3.00
N GLY A 149 2.24 -10.50 2.68
CA GLY A 149 2.46 -9.72 1.46
C GLY A 149 3.88 -9.14 1.40
N ALA A 150 4.33 -8.49 2.47
CA ALA A 150 5.69 -7.95 2.56
C ALA A 150 6.74 -9.05 2.40
N THR A 151 6.55 -10.20 3.02
CA THR A 151 7.45 -11.36 2.91
C THR A 151 7.53 -11.86 1.46
N ARG A 152 6.40 -11.93 0.75
CA ARG A 152 6.38 -12.33 -0.68
C ARG A 152 7.15 -11.32 -1.54
N VAL A 153 6.96 -10.02 -1.31
CA VAL A 153 7.70 -8.98 -2.04
C VAL A 153 9.20 -9.10 -1.82
N VAL A 154 9.65 -9.24 -0.57
CA VAL A 154 11.08 -9.38 -0.24
C VAL A 154 11.69 -10.62 -0.93
N ARG A 155 11.00 -11.76 -0.88
CA ARG A 155 11.45 -12.98 -1.57
C ARG A 155 11.52 -12.80 -3.09
N GLY A 156 10.49 -12.16 -3.68
CA GLY A 156 10.48 -11.83 -5.11
C GLY A 156 11.63 -10.91 -5.52
N GLN A 157 11.96 -9.92 -4.69
CA GLN A 157 13.09 -9.02 -4.91
C GLN A 157 14.43 -9.77 -4.85
N VAL A 158 14.62 -10.69 -3.90
CA VAL A 158 15.83 -11.51 -3.81
C VAL A 158 16.00 -12.38 -5.07
N GLU A 159 14.92 -13.00 -5.55
CA GLU A 159 14.96 -13.78 -6.79
C GLU A 159 15.28 -12.88 -7.99
N GLU A 160 14.68 -11.70 -8.11
CA GLU A 160 14.95 -10.75 -9.19
C GLU A 160 16.43 -10.34 -9.24
N LEU A 161 16.98 -9.93 -8.10
CA LEU A 161 18.40 -9.57 -8.01
C LEU A 161 19.33 -10.75 -8.37
N SER A 162 18.96 -11.97 -8.00
CA SER A 162 19.71 -13.18 -8.35
C SER A 162 19.70 -13.45 -9.85
N MET A 163 18.64 -13.05 -10.57
CA MET A 163 18.56 -13.20 -12.02
C MET A 163 19.51 -12.27 -12.79
N LEU A 164 19.90 -11.13 -12.21
CA LEU A 164 20.82 -10.18 -12.85
C LEU A 164 22.21 -10.80 -13.12
N SER A 165 22.60 -11.80 -12.34
CA SER A 165 23.87 -12.52 -12.50
C SER A 165 23.74 -13.90 -13.16
N ALA A 166 22.53 -14.31 -13.54
CA ALA A 166 22.27 -15.62 -14.14
C ALA A 166 22.57 -15.62 -15.65
N GLU A 167 23.17 -16.67 -16.17
CA GLU A 167 23.41 -16.85 -17.61
C GLU A 167 22.11 -16.99 -18.41
N SER A 168 21.04 -17.51 -17.79
CA SER A 168 19.71 -17.65 -18.37
C SER A 168 18.63 -17.62 -17.31
N VAL A 169 17.46 -17.11 -17.66
CA VAL A 169 16.29 -17.01 -16.76
C VAL A 169 15.16 -17.87 -17.33
N SER A 170 14.65 -18.85 -16.57
CA SER A 170 13.50 -19.64 -16.99
C SER A 170 12.19 -18.82 -16.86
N LEU A 171 11.18 -19.20 -17.67
CA LEU A 171 9.87 -18.58 -17.61
C LEU A 171 9.21 -18.75 -16.22
N GLU A 172 9.42 -19.91 -15.60
CA GLU A 172 8.90 -20.22 -14.25
C GLU A 172 9.55 -19.32 -13.19
N ALA A 173 10.86 -19.09 -13.27
CA ALA A 173 11.57 -18.18 -12.38
C ALA A 173 11.06 -16.75 -12.54
N TRP A 174 10.91 -16.29 -13.79
CA TRP A 174 10.35 -14.97 -14.08
C TRP A 174 8.91 -14.80 -13.54
N LYS A 175 8.04 -15.83 -13.72
CA LYS A 175 6.67 -15.81 -13.17
C LYS A 175 6.68 -15.67 -11.65
N ARG A 176 7.51 -16.44 -10.92
CA ARG A 176 7.61 -16.34 -9.46
C ARG A 176 7.98 -14.91 -9.00
N VAL A 177 8.91 -14.26 -9.71
CA VAL A 177 9.27 -12.85 -9.42
C VAL A 177 8.07 -11.94 -9.61
N VAL A 178 7.39 -12.03 -10.76
CA VAL A 178 6.22 -11.18 -11.07
C VAL A 178 5.09 -11.41 -10.06
N GLU A 179 4.78 -12.65 -9.74
CA GLU A 179 3.74 -13.01 -8.77
C GLU A 179 4.12 -12.54 -7.35
N GLY A 180 5.34 -12.77 -6.92
CA GLY A 180 5.83 -12.40 -5.60
C GLY A 180 5.98 -10.89 -5.43
N LYS A 181 6.69 -10.21 -6.33
CA LYS A 181 7.00 -8.79 -6.22
C LYS A 181 5.80 -7.90 -6.59
N THR A 182 5.15 -8.18 -7.70
CA THR A 182 4.10 -7.30 -8.27
C THR A 182 2.71 -7.83 -7.99
N GLY A 183 2.43 -9.09 -8.28
CA GLY A 183 1.10 -9.69 -8.19
C GLY A 183 0.53 -9.60 -6.77
N CYS A 184 1.30 -9.97 -5.75
CA CYS A 184 0.85 -9.93 -4.37
C CYS A 184 0.40 -8.52 -3.93
N LEU A 185 1.07 -7.46 -4.37
CA LEU A 185 0.70 -6.07 -4.07
C LEU A 185 -0.56 -5.60 -4.80
N PHE A 186 -1.05 -6.32 -5.81
CA PHE A 186 -2.35 -6.08 -6.44
C PHE A 186 -3.46 -6.93 -5.80
N CYS A 187 -3.15 -8.10 -5.23
CA CYS A 187 -4.11 -8.92 -4.50
C CYS A 187 -4.42 -8.35 -3.11
N LEU A 188 -3.39 -7.89 -2.38
CA LEU A 188 -3.51 -7.30 -1.04
C LEU A 188 -4.68 -6.30 -0.88
N PRO A 189 -4.88 -5.30 -1.77
CA PRO A 189 -5.98 -4.36 -1.70
C PRO A 189 -7.35 -5.02 -1.58
N VAL A 190 -7.57 -6.07 -2.36
CA VAL A 190 -8.87 -6.77 -2.48
C VAL A 190 -9.06 -7.75 -1.33
N GLU A 191 -8.02 -8.53 -0.99
CA GLU A 191 -8.04 -9.49 0.10
C GLU A 191 -8.33 -8.81 1.44
N GLY A 192 -7.68 -7.69 1.73
CA GLY A 192 -7.95 -6.93 2.96
C GLY A 192 -9.33 -6.27 2.98
N ALA A 193 -9.86 -5.86 1.83
CA ALA A 193 -11.24 -5.39 1.73
C ALA A 193 -12.23 -6.50 2.08
N ALA A 194 -12.04 -7.73 1.59
CA ALA A 194 -12.85 -8.89 1.95
C ALA A 194 -12.81 -9.19 3.45
N ILE A 195 -11.61 -9.17 4.06
CA ILE A 195 -11.47 -9.33 5.50
C ILE A 195 -12.26 -8.26 6.26
N LEU A 196 -12.17 -7.00 5.85
CA LEU A 196 -12.84 -5.88 6.52
C LEU A 196 -14.37 -5.98 6.52
N VAL A 197 -14.96 -6.52 5.46
CA VAL A 197 -16.41 -6.71 5.38
C VAL A 197 -16.88 -8.05 5.97
N GLY A 198 -15.96 -8.93 6.35
CA GLY A 198 -16.28 -10.24 6.93
C GLY A 198 -16.50 -11.35 5.92
N ASP A 199 -16.16 -11.14 4.67
CA ASP A 199 -16.20 -12.17 3.64
C ASP A 199 -14.87 -12.93 3.58
N PHE A 200 -14.83 -14.08 4.28
CA PHE A 200 -13.63 -14.92 4.34
C PHE A 200 -13.53 -15.93 3.19
N ALA A 201 -14.60 -16.16 2.44
CA ALA A 201 -14.61 -17.15 1.36
C ALA A 201 -13.63 -16.79 0.23
N PHE A 202 -13.42 -15.49 0.01
CA PHE A 202 -12.51 -14.98 -1.02
C PHE A 202 -11.02 -15.19 -0.66
N VAL A 203 -10.67 -15.16 0.63
CA VAL A 203 -9.28 -15.20 1.10
C VAL A 203 -8.69 -16.63 1.07
N TYR A 204 -9.53 -17.65 1.07
CA TYR A 204 -9.10 -19.06 1.15
C TYR A 204 -9.18 -19.80 -0.19
N ALA A 205 -9.56 -19.14 -1.29
CA ALA A 205 -9.69 -19.79 -2.60
C ALA A 205 -8.37 -20.35 -3.15
N ASP A 206 -7.22 -19.84 -2.70
CA ASP A 206 -5.89 -20.25 -3.17
C ASP A 206 -5.20 -21.30 -2.26
N GLN A 207 -5.91 -21.87 -1.26
CA GLN A 207 -5.34 -22.86 -0.34
C GLN A 207 -5.89 -24.30 -0.56
N ILE A 208 -6.66 -24.53 -1.62
CA ILE A 208 -7.14 -25.82 -2.08
C ILE A 208 -6.51 -26.10 -3.45
#